data_f0bc1691853154132ca28ac4e9e6aeae
#
_entry.id   f0bc1691853154132ca28ac4e9e6aeae
#
_cell.length_a   1.000
_cell.length_b   1.000
_cell.length_c   1.000
_cell.angle_alpha   90.00
_cell.angle_beta   90.00
_cell.angle_gamma   90.00
#
_symmetry.space_group_name_H-M   'P 1'
#
loop_
_entity.id
_entity.type
_entity.pdbx_description
1 polymer ?
#
loop_
_entity_poly.entity_id
_entity_poly.type
_entity_poly.pdbx_seq_one_letter_code
_entity_poly.pdbx_strand_id
1 'polypeptide(L)'
;MENKAILETERLILRPWNIDDTPFLFKYASDPDVGPRAGWPPHNSLEESRQLIETIFNNDTTWAMVLKDVGEPVGCIGYLRHNNANIPIGEEEAEVGYWVGRPFWNNGLCSEALSCLVEYCFNTMGIKCLWGDCFTDNPSSARVMTKCGFTNCHIERKCESLIVGKDKPVMLFKLENKNNIIMNELIACCGLNCEKCDARMATINNDEELRKKTAKFWGELNNCEISPD
;
A
#
# COMPACT_ATOMS: atom_id res chain seq x y z
N MET A 1 1.99 21.41 10.69
CA MET A 1 1.56 20.01 10.49
C MET A 1 0.79 20.00 9.19
N GLU A 2 1.31 19.36 8.16
CA GLU A 2 0.56 19.13 6.93
C GLU A 2 -0.72 18.35 7.26
N ASN A 3 -1.82 18.76 6.65
CA ASN A 3 -3.12 18.15 6.92
C ASN A 3 -3.09 16.73 6.34
N LYS A 4 -3.07 15.71 7.21
CA LYS A 4 -3.11 14.30 6.80
C LYS A 4 -4.30 14.06 5.88
N ALA A 5 -4.09 13.39 4.78
CA ALA A 5 -5.13 13.08 3.82
C ALA A 5 -6.27 12.26 4.46
N ILE A 6 -7.50 12.67 4.22
CA ILE A 6 -8.69 11.86 4.49
C ILE A 6 -8.99 11.08 3.22
N LEU A 7 -9.10 9.76 3.34
CA LEU A 7 -9.42 8.88 2.22
C LEU A 7 -10.84 8.34 2.41
N GLU A 8 -11.58 8.24 1.32
CA GLU A 8 -12.98 7.82 1.36
C GLU A 8 -13.20 6.60 0.45
N THR A 9 -14.00 5.67 0.95
CA THR A 9 -14.48 4.53 0.18
C THR A 9 -16.02 4.51 0.17
N GLU A 10 -16.63 3.48 -0.36
CA GLU A 10 -18.08 3.34 -0.33
C GLU A 10 -18.63 3.37 1.10
N ARG A 11 -18.03 2.58 2.01
CA ARG A 11 -18.54 2.39 3.39
C ARG A 11 -17.66 3.00 4.47
N LEU A 12 -16.43 3.41 4.16
CA LEU A 12 -15.45 3.85 5.15
C LEU A 12 -14.98 5.28 4.90
N ILE A 13 -14.63 5.97 5.99
CA ILE A 13 -13.78 7.16 6.01
C ILE A 13 -12.49 6.76 6.73
N LEU A 14 -11.36 6.87 6.04
CA LEU A 14 -10.03 6.70 6.62
C LEU A 14 -9.52 8.08 7.02
N ARG A 15 -9.52 8.39 8.30
CA ARG A 15 -9.12 9.69 8.85
C ARG A 15 -8.09 9.55 9.96
N PRO A 16 -7.37 10.63 10.31
CA PRO A 16 -6.54 10.62 11.51
C PRO A 16 -7.32 10.14 12.73
N TRP A 17 -6.64 9.44 13.63
CA TRP A 17 -7.18 9.13 14.93
C TRP A 17 -7.39 10.42 15.75
N ASN A 18 -8.45 10.46 16.50
CA ASN A 18 -8.76 11.54 17.46
C ASN A 18 -8.74 10.96 18.87
N ILE A 19 -8.39 11.78 19.84
CA ILE A 19 -8.39 11.37 21.24
C ILE A 19 -9.77 10.91 21.72
N ASP A 20 -10.83 11.48 21.14
CA ASP A 20 -12.22 11.09 21.42
C ASP A 20 -12.57 9.69 20.89
N ASP A 21 -11.72 9.10 20.04
CA ASP A 21 -11.86 7.73 19.55
C ASP A 21 -11.41 6.67 20.58
N THR A 22 -10.81 7.10 21.69
CA THR A 22 -10.28 6.22 22.73
C THR A 22 -11.26 5.11 23.16
N PRO A 23 -12.54 5.40 23.44
CA PRO A 23 -13.50 4.36 23.84
C PRO A 23 -13.72 3.30 22.77
N PHE A 24 -13.74 3.69 21.50
CA PHE A 24 -13.92 2.78 20.38
C PHE A 24 -12.67 1.94 20.11
N LEU A 25 -11.49 2.56 20.20
CA LEU A 25 -10.23 1.83 20.10
C LEU A 25 -10.16 0.76 21.19
N PHE A 26 -10.42 1.13 22.45
CA PHE A 26 -10.41 0.18 23.55
C PHE A 26 -11.45 -0.94 23.37
N LYS A 27 -12.68 -0.58 22.98
CA LYS A 27 -13.78 -1.54 22.74
C LYS A 27 -13.39 -2.69 21.83
N TYR A 28 -12.63 -2.41 20.75
CA TYR A 28 -12.27 -3.42 19.77
C TYR A 28 -10.86 -3.98 19.95
N ALA A 29 -9.94 -3.18 20.46
CA ALA A 29 -8.56 -3.61 20.68
C ALA A 29 -8.36 -4.42 21.97
N SER A 30 -9.30 -4.35 22.92
CA SER A 30 -9.29 -5.21 24.11
C SER A 30 -9.83 -6.63 23.86
N ASP A 31 -10.42 -6.89 22.67
CA ASP A 31 -10.88 -8.24 22.31
C ASP A 31 -9.67 -9.18 22.13
N PRO A 32 -9.61 -10.31 22.89
CA PRO A 32 -8.48 -11.22 22.86
C PRO A 32 -8.25 -11.91 21.51
N ASP A 33 -9.21 -11.86 20.61
CA ASP A 33 -9.08 -12.44 19.27
C ASP A 33 -8.55 -11.44 18.22
N VAL A 34 -8.55 -10.13 18.51
CA VAL A 34 -8.16 -9.10 17.53
C VAL A 34 -6.65 -8.87 17.53
N GLY A 35 -6.10 -8.37 18.64
CA GLY A 35 -4.70 -8.01 18.75
C GLY A 35 -3.72 -9.14 18.43
N PRO A 36 -3.88 -10.34 19.02
CA PRO A 36 -2.96 -11.45 18.79
C PRO A 36 -2.86 -11.93 17.34
N ARG A 37 -3.88 -11.69 16.52
CA ARG A 37 -3.86 -11.99 15.07
C ARG A 37 -3.08 -10.95 14.26
N ALA A 38 -2.87 -9.77 14.86
CA ALA A 38 -2.11 -8.66 14.26
C ALA A 38 -0.75 -8.43 14.96
N GLY A 39 -0.36 -9.31 15.91
CA GLY A 39 0.96 -9.32 16.53
C GLY A 39 1.12 -8.45 17.78
N TRP A 40 0.03 -7.97 18.38
CA TRP A 40 0.03 -7.17 19.60
C TRP A 40 -0.93 -7.74 20.67
N PRO A 41 -0.68 -7.48 21.97
CA PRO A 41 -1.55 -7.98 23.04
C PRO A 41 -2.86 -7.16 23.09
N PRO A 42 -3.96 -7.76 23.58
CA PRO A 42 -5.18 -7.01 23.83
C PRO A 42 -4.89 -5.80 24.75
N HIS A 43 -5.55 -4.68 24.47
CA HIS A 43 -5.43 -3.48 25.32
C HIS A 43 -6.03 -3.74 26.71
N ASN A 44 -5.33 -3.32 27.75
CA ASN A 44 -5.70 -3.59 29.14
C ASN A 44 -6.54 -2.46 29.76
N SER A 45 -6.49 -1.26 29.18
CA SER A 45 -7.19 -0.09 29.71
C SER A 45 -7.51 0.96 28.66
N LEU A 46 -8.46 1.83 28.97
CA LEU A 46 -8.75 3.04 28.19
C LEU A 46 -7.51 3.95 28.11
N GLU A 47 -6.75 4.05 29.20
CA GLU A 47 -5.56 4.89 29.23
C GLU A 47 -4.47 4.39 28.30
N GLU A 48 -4.26 3.07 28.21
CA GLU A 48 -3.35 2.48 27.22
C GLU A 48 -3.78 2.81 25.79
N SER A 49 -5.07 2.67 25.46
CA SER A 49 -5.62 3.03 24.16
C SER A 49 -5.45 4.52 23.86
N ARG A 50 -5.63 5.39 24.85
CA ARG A 50 -5.41 6.82 24.72
C ARG A 50 -3.96 7.14 24.40
N GLN A 51 -3.01 6.56 25.14
CA GLN A 51 -1.58 6.76 24.92
C GLN A 51 -1.15 6.30 23.51
N LEU A 52 -1.71 5.21 23.01
CA LEU A 52 -1.43 4.75 21.65
C LEU A 52 -1.93 5.73 20.59
N ILE A 53 -3.09 6.36 20.77
CA ILE A 53 -3.56 7.42 19.88
C ILE A 53 -2.62 8.63 19.92
N GLU A 54 -2.19 9.05 21.10
CA GLU A 54 -1.33 10.22 21.27
C GLU A 54 0.10 10.01 20.75
N THR A 55 0.58 8.78 20.70
CA THR A 55 1.97 8.44 20.36
C THR A 55 2.08 7.71 19.03
N ILE A 56 1.65 6.45 18.97
CA ILE A 56 1.87 5.56 17.82
C ILE A 56 0.97 5.90 16.64
N PHE A 57 -0.29 6.29 16.88
CA PHE A 57 -1.24 6.62 15.82
C PHE A 57 -1.23 8.11 15.42
N ASN A 58 -0.54 8.95 16.19
CA ASN A 58 -0.32 10.35 15.87
C ASN A 58 0.82 10.53 14.87
N ASN A 59 0.63 10.01 13.67
CA ASN A 59 1.57 10.05 12.56
C ASN A 59 0.83 10.19 11.23
N ASP A 60 1.55 10.40 10.13
CA ASP A 60 0.97 10.64 8.80
C ASP A 60 0.63 9.35 8.02
N THR A 61 0.90 8.18 8.60
CA THR A 61 0.81 6.90 7.89
C THR A 61 -0.20 5.91 8.48
N THR A 62 -0.97 6.32 9.52
CA THR A 62 -1.90 5.43 10.24
C THR A 62 -3.28 6.06 10.37
N TRP A 63 -4.33 5.42 9.84
CA TRP A 63 -5.71 5.91 9.82
C TRP A 63 -6.66 5.08 10.67
N ALA A 64 -7.60 5.75 11.33
CA ALA A 64 -8.80 5.13 11.85
C ALA A 64 -9.74 4.78 10.70
N MET A 65 -10.26 3.55 10.68
CA MET A 65 -11.28 3.09 9.75
C MET A 65 -12.66 3.39 10.33
N VAL A 66 -13.26 4.50 9.95
CA VAL A 66 -14.58 4.92 10.45
C VAL A 66 -15.67 4.38 9.53
N LEU A 67 -16.57 3.57 10.08
CA LEU A 67 -17.71 3.04 9.33
C LEU A 67 -18.80 4.11 9.22
N LYS A 68 -19.16 4.51 7.99
CA LYS A 68 -20.08 5.63 7.71
C LYS A 68 -21.43 5.47 8.37
N ASP A 69 -21.98 4.25 8.37
CA ASP A 69 -23.33 3.97 8.89
C ASP A 69 -23.45 4.20 10.39
N VAL A 70 -22.37 4.01 11.15
CA VAL A 70 -22.38 4.14 12.62
C VAL A 70 -21.55 5.31 13.12
N GLY A 71 -20.70 5.89 12.28
CA GLY A 71 -19.83 7.02 12.63
C GLY A 71 -18.70 6.67 13.61
N GLU A 72 -18.46 5.37 13.87
CA GLU A 72 -17.46 4.88 14.83
C GLU A 72 -16.23 4.34 14.14
N PRO A 73 -15.01 4.56 14.68
CA PRO A 73 -13.84 3.81 14.27
C PRO A 73 -14.00 2.33 14.62
N VAL A 74 -13.95 1.48 13.62
CA VAL A 74 -14.12 0.02 13.74
C VAL A 74 -12.83 -0.75 13.55
N GLY A 75 -11.73 -0.07 13.20
CA GLY A 75 -10.44 -0.65 12.92
C GLY A 75 -9.37 0.38 12.60
N CYS A 76 -8.23 -0.10 12.18
CA CYS A 76 -7.07 0.69 11.83
C CYS A 76 -6.44 0.18 10.54
N ILE A 77 -5.89 1.08 9.74
CA ILE A 77 -5.08 0.76 8.58
C ILE A 77 -3.94 1.75 8.47
N GLY A 78 -2.80 1.31 7.95
CA GLY A 78 -1.66 2.18 7.74
C GLY A 78 -0.55 1.51 6.95
N TYR A 79 0.54 2.25 6.78
CA TYR A 79 1.78 1.71 6.22
C TYR A 79 2.98 2.19 7.01
N LEU A 80 4.02 1.37 7.03
CA LEU A 80 5.31 1.66 7.62
C LEU A 80 6.33 1.83 6.50
N ARG A 81 7.16 2.87 6.58
CA ARG A 81 8.27 3.08 5.65
C ARG A 81 9.52 2.34 6.13
N HIS A 82 10.49 2.21 5.24
CA HIS A 82 11.76 1.51 5.41
C HIS A 82 12.31 1.48 6.84
N ASN A 83 12.46 2.65 7.50
CA ASN A 83 13.08 2.73 8.82
C ASN A 83 12.22 2.19 9.98
N ASN A 84 10.91 2.00 9.74
CA ASN A 84 9.95 1.58 10.75
C ASN A 84 9.26 0.27 10.40
N ALA A 85 9.57 -0.32 9.23
CA ALA A 85 8.96 -1.56 8.79
C ALA A 85 9.44 -2.76 9.64
N ASN A 86 8.56 -3.74 9.81
CA ASN A 86 8.88 -4.99 10.52
C ASN A 86 9.65 -5.98 9.63
N ILE A 87 9.63 -5.75 8.33
CA ILE A 87 10.36 -6.53 7.32
C ILE A 87 11.42 -5.64 6.64
N PRO A 88 12.57 -6.19 6.23
CA PRO A 88 13.59 -5.43 5.50
C PRO A 88 13.07 -5.09 4.10
N ILE A 89 12.79 -3.80 3.85
CA ILE A 89 12.29 -3.26 2.60
C ILE A 89 13.13 -2.07 2.13
N GLY A 90 13.01 -1.69 0.86
CA GLY A 90 13.73 -0.56 0.27
C GLY A 90 13.14 0.81 0.66
N GLU A 91 13.88 1.88 0.37
CA GLU A 91 13.48 3.26 0.72
C GLU A 91 12.20 3.72 0.02
N GLU A 92 11.96 3.23 -1.21
CA GLU A 92 10.78 3.55 -2.02
C GLU A 92 9.63 2.53 -1.83
N GLU A 93 9.75 1.66 -0.82
CA GLU A 93 8.80 0.63 -0.49
C GLU A 93 8.12 0.91 0.86
N ALA A 94 6.98 0.25 1.11
CA ALA A 94 6.29 0.34 2.37
C ALA A 94 5.64 -0.99 2.75
N GLU A 95 5.49 -1.21 4.05
CA GLU A 95 4.78 -2.35 4.62
C GLU A 95 3.40 -1.92 5.07
N VAL A 96 2.33 -2.58 4.60
CA VAL A 96 0.95 -2.28 5.02
C VAL A 96 0.55 -3.12 6.22
N GLY A 97 -0.23 -2.50 7.12
CA GLY A 97 -0.83 -3.16 8.27
C GLY A 97 -2.28 -2.74 8.47
N TYR A 98 -3.12 -3.66 8.92
CA TYR A 98 -4.53 -3.38 9.19
C TYR A 98 -5.11 -4.37 10.20
N TRP A 99 -6.15 -3.92 10.88
CA TRP A 99 -7.04 -4.75 11.67
C TRP A 99 -8.44 -4.14 11.73
N VAL A 100 -9.43 -4.94 12.03
CA VAL A 100 -10.81 -4.51 12.25
C VAL A 100 -11.41 -5.29 13.42
N GLY A 101 -12.28 -4.65 14.19
CA GLY A 101 -12.97 -5.26 15.31
C GLY A 101 -13.75 -6.52 14.93
N ARG A 102 -13.78 -7.50 15.82
CA ARG A 102 -14.37 -8.82 15.59
C ARG A 102 -15.81 -8.79 15.04
N PRO A 103 -16.74 -7.91 15.49
CA PRO A 103 -18.09 -7.83 14.92
C PRO A 103 -18.14 -7.50 13.43
N PHE A 104 -17.05 -6.96 12.86
CA PHE A 104 -16.97 -6.53 11.47
C PHE A 104 -16.17 -7.49 10.58
N TRP A 105 -15.74 -8.63 11.11
CA TRP A 105 -15.03 -9.64 10.33
C TRP A 105 -15.90 -10.21 9.21
N ASN A 106 -15.26 -10.65 8.14
CA ASN A 106 -15.88 -11.23 6.94
C ASN A 106 -16.82 -10.29 6.15
N ASN A 107 -16.88 -8.99 6.50
CA ASN A 107 -17.69 -8.00 5.78
C ASN A 107 -16.92 -7.27 4.66
N GLY A 108 -15.67 -7.64 4.41
CA GLY A 108 -14.84 -7.07 3.34
C GLY A 108 -14.25 -5.69 3.63
N LEU A 109 -14.45 -5.12 4.82
CA LEU A 109 -13.99 -3.76 5.17
C LEU A 109 -12.47 -3.60 5.07
N CYS A 110 -11.69 -4.59 5.53
CA CYS A 110 -10.23 -4.53 5.36
C CYS A 110 -9.81 -4.54 3.90
N SER A 111 -10.47 -5.31 3.03
CA SER A 111 -10.14 -5.30 1.59
C SER A 111 -10.48 -3.98 0.94
N GLU A 112 -11.61 -3.37 1.31
CA GLU A 112 -12.03 -2.06 0.82
C GLU A 112 -11.05 -0.95 1.26
N ALA A 113 -10.69 -0.92 2.54
CA ALA A 113 -9.72 0.02 3.07
C ALA A 113 -8.32 -0.17 2.46
N LEU A 114 -7.87 -1.42 2.32
CA LEU A 114 -6.56 -1.72 1.75
C LEU A 114 -6.49 -1.34 0.27
N SER A 115 -7.53 -1.58 -0.53
CA SER A 115 -7.56 -1.13 -1.92
C SER A 115 -7.43 0.38 -2.04
N CYS A 116 -8.13 1.14 -1.21
CA CYS A 116 -8.03 2.60 -1.16
C CYS A 116 -6.62 3.06 -0.74
N LEU A 117 -6.03 2.41 0.28
CA LEU A 117 -4.67 2.73 0.72
C LEU A 117 -3.63 2.41 -0.36
N VAL A 118 -3.78 1.31 -1.09
CA VAL A 118 -2.90 0.94 -2.22
C VAL A 118 -2.92 2.04 -3.29
N GLU A 119 -4.09 2.51 -3.70
CA GLU A 119 -4.22 3.60 -4.66
C GLU A 119 -3.55 4.88 -4.17
N TYR A 120 -3.75 5.25 -2.91
CA TYR A 120 -3.10 6.41 -2.29
C TYR A 120 -1.58 6.25 -2.26
N CYS A 121 -1.06 5.11 -1.82
CA CYS A 121 0.38 4.84 -1.76
C CYS A 121 1.03 4.90 -3.15
N PHE A 122 0.39 4.34 -4.17
CA PHE A 122 0.95 4.30 -5.51
C PHE A 122 0.82 5.62 -6.28
N ASN A 123 -0.35 6.25 -6.22
CA ASN A 123 -0.65 7.41 -7.07
C ASN A 123 -0.28 8.75 -6.42
N THR A 124 -0.32 8.82 -5.08
CA THR A 124 -0.06 10.07 -4.36
C THR A 124 1.32 10.07 -3.69
N MET A 125 1.69 8.96 -3.04
CA MET A 125 2.95 8.87 -2.30
C MET A 125 4.13 8.37 -3.13
N GLY A 126 3.89 7.91 -4.37
CA GLY A 126 4.93 7.45 -5.28
C GLY A 126 5.64 6.17 -4.83
N ILE A 127 5.03 5.38 -3.93
CA ILE A 127 5.59 4.12 -3.46
C ILE A 127 5.66 3.14 -4.62
N LYS A 128 6.79 2.46 -4.78
CA LYS A 128 7.03 1.53 -5.89
C LYS A 128 6.56 0.11 -5.58
N CYS A 129 6.59 -0.27 -4.32
CA CYS A 129 6.20 -1.60 -3.90
C CYS A 129 5.58 -1.58 -2.51
N LEU A 130 4.49 -2.30 -2.35
CA LEU A 130 3.86 -2.56 -1.06
C LEU A 130 4.11 -4.00 -0.64
N TRP A 131 4.48 -4.14 0.61
CA TRP A 131 4.66 -5.40 1.29
C TRP A 131 3.60 -5.57 2.36
N GLY A 132 3.32 -6.80 2.71
CA GLY A 132 2.51 -7.14 3.87
C GLY A 132 2.87 -8.53 4.34
N ASP A 133 2.60 -8.81 5.59
CA ASP A 133 2.74 -10.14 6.13
C ASP A 133 1.50 -10.57 6.92
N CYS A 134 1.38 -11.83 7.15
CA CYS A 134 0.41 -12.39 8.10
C CYS A 134 0.91 -13.71 8.65
N PHE A 135 0.48 -14.04 9.86
CA PHE A 135 0.72 -15.36 10.41
C PHE A 135 0.13 -16.45 9.50
N THR A 136 0.83 -17.57 9.39
CA THR A 136 0.40 -18.72 8.55
C THR A 136 -0.95 -19.29 9.00
N ASP A 137 -1.30 -19.10 10.27
CA ASP A 137 -2.58 -19.48 10.88
C ASP A 137 -3.67 -18.40 10.75
N ASN A 138 -3.41 -17.30 9.99
CA ASN A 138 -4.39 -16.24 9.71
C ASN A 138 -4.79 -16.18 8.21
N PRO A 139 -5.54 -17.16 7.70
CA PRO A 139 -5.95 -17.20 6.29
C PRO A 139 -6.89 -16.03 5.91
N SER A 140 -7.49 -15.36 6.89
CA SER A 140 -8.35 -14.20 6.63
C SER A 140 -7.54 -13.01 6.13
N SER A 141 -6.39 -12.71 6.77
CA SER A 141 -5.48 -11.65 6.32
C SER A 141 -4.88 -11.98 4.96
N ALA A 142 -4.46 -13.24 4.73
CA ALA A 142 -3.98 -13.70 3.43
C ALA A 142 -5.02 -13.45 2.30
N ARG A 143 -6.31 -13.76 2.57
CA ARG A 143 -7.39 -13.48 1.60
C ARG A 143 -7.60 -12.01 1.34
N VAL A 144 -7.47 -11.14 2.34
CA VAL A 144 -7.55 -9.68 2.16
C VAL A 144 -6.45 -9.21 1.21
N MET A 145 -5.20 -9.58 1.46
CA MET A 145 -4.07 -9.20 0.60
C MET A 145 -4.25 -9.72 -0.83
N THR A 146 -4.60 -10.99 -0.99
CA THR A 146 -4.82 -11.58 -2.33
C THR A 146 -5.94 -10.86 -3.10
N LYS A 147 -7.05 -10.49 -2.44
CA LYS A 147 -8.15 -9.72 -3.05
C LYS A 147 -7.71 -8.34 -3.51
N CYS A 148 -6.75 -7.72 -2.83
CA CYS A 148 -6.18 -6.42 -3.19
C CYS A 148 -5.00 -6.52 -4.18
N GLY A 149 -4.78 -7.70 -4.78
CA GLY A 149 -3.79 -7.90 -5.84
C GLY A 149 -2.39 -8.27 -5.35
N PHE A 150 -2.18 -8.42 -4.05
CA PHE A 150 -0.90 -8.88 -3.53
C PHE A 150 -0.64 -10.35 -3.91
N THR A 151 0.59 -10.64 -4.26
CA THR A 151 1.07 -12.00 -4.56
C THR A 151 1.82 -12.57 -3.36
N ASN A 152 1.50 -13.81 -2.98
CA ASN A 152 2.26 -14.53 -1.97
C ASN A 152 3.66 -14.83 -2.52
N CYS A 153 4.68 -14.42 -1.81
CA CYS A 153 6.09 -14.64 -2.19
C CYS A 153 6.56 -16.08 -1.94
N HIS A 154 5.72 -16.96 -1.35
CA HIS A 154 6.08 -18.31 -0.92
C HIS A 154 7.31 -18.35 -0.01
N ILE A 155 7.54 -17.27 0.74
CA ILE A 155 8.59 -17.16 1.74
C ILE A 155 7.94 -17.21 3.10
N GLU A 156 8.32 -18.19 3.90
CA GLU A 156 8.01 -18.25 5.33
C GLU A 156 9.21 -17.74 6.11
N ARG A 157 8.97 -16.84 7.04
CA ARG A 157 9.97 -16.36 7.98
C ARG A 157 9.41 -16.38 9.39
N LYS A 158 10.28 -16.32 10.37
CA LYS A 158 9.86 -16.13 11.76
C LYS A 158 9.66 -14.65 12.02
N CYS A 159 8.59 -14.34 12.71
CA CYS A 159 8.33 -12.98 13.16
C CYS A 159 9.23 -12.64 14.34
N GLU A 160 10.10 -11.64 14.19
CA GLU A 160 11.06 -11.24 15.24
C GLU A 160 10.62 -9.96 15.98
N SER A 161 9.82 -9.12 15.31
CA SER A 161 9.51 -7.75 15.75
C SER A 161 8.20 -7.61 16.51
N LEU A 162 7.28 -8.56 16.41
CA LEU A 162 5.97 -8.46 17.05
C LEU A 162 6.01 -8.88 18.52
N ILE A 163 5.24 -8.18 19.35
CA ILE A 163 5.14 -8.45 20.80
C ILE A 163 4.46 -9.81 21.05
N VAL A 164 3.41 -10.10 20.27
CA VAL A 164 2.68 -11.37 20.30
C VAL A 164 2.95 -12.13 19.01
N GLY A 165 3.26 -13.39 19.14
CA GLY A 165 3.58 -14.26 18.01
C GLY A 165 5.04 -14.18 17.57
N LYS A 166 5.95 -13.70 18.43
CA LYS A 166 7.38 -13.84 18.23
C LYS A 166 7.70 -15.29 17.90
N ASP A 167 8.56 -15.48 16.91
CA ASP A 167 8.94 -16.79 16.35
C ASP A 167 7.82 -17.56 15.62
N LYS A 168 6.58 -17.03 15.54
CA LYS A 168 5.56 -17.62 14.70
C LYS A 168 5.92 -17.49 13.21
N PRO A 169 5.59 -18.49 12.39
CA PRO A 169 5.78 -18.39 10.95
C PRO A 169 4.81 -17.36 10.35
N VAL A 170 5.35 -16.52 9.48
CA VAL A 170 4.60 -15.53 8.69
C VAL A 170 4.80 -15.76 7.20
N MET A 171 3.75 -15.52 6.43
CA MET A 171 3.79 -15.48 4.97
C MET A 171 3.98 -14.04 4.52
N LEU A 172 4.86 -13.83 3.55
CA LEU A 172 5.10 -12.53 2.92
C LEU A 172 4.28 -12.36 1.64
N PHE A 173 3.75 -11.16 1.47
CA PHE A 173 2.99 -10.75 0.29
C PHE A 173 3.59 -9.48 -0.29
N LYS A 174 3.53 -9.35 -1.62
CA LYS A 174 4.09 -8.23 -2.36
C LYS A 174 3.11 -7.73 -3.41
N LEU A 175 3.05 -6.41 -3.59
CA LEU A 175 2.32 -5.75 -4.68
C LEU A 175 3.19 -4.65 -5.29
N GLU A 176 3.57 -4.80 -6.54
CA GLU A 176 4.36 -3.81 -7.28
C GLU A 176 3.46 -2.79 -7.97
N ASN A 177 3.88 -1.54 -7.94
CA ASN A 177 3.23 -0.47 -8.69
C ASN A 177 3.57 -0.60 -10.18
N LYS A 178 2.67 -1.21 -10.93
CA LYS A 178 2.83 -1.42 -12.37
C LYS A 178 2.96 -0.12 -13.17
N ASN A 179 2.42 0.99 -12.67
CA ASN A 179 2.53 2.28 -13.32
C ASN A 179 3.97 2.83 -13.27
N ASN A 180 4.74 2.47 -12.25
CA ASN A 180 6.17 2.82 -12.14
C ASN A 180 7.08 1.92 -12.98
N ILE A 181 6.69 0.68 -13.22
CA ILE A 181 7.43 -0.23 -14.12
C ILE A 181 7.39 0.31 -15.55
N ILE A 182 6.26 0.87 -15.97
CA ILE A 182 6.10 1.47 -17.30
C ILE A 182 6.98 2.72 -17.49
N MET A 183 7.29 3.46 -16.41
CA MET A 183 8.14 4.66 -16.51
C MET A 183 9.64 4.35 -16.49
N ASN A 184 10.09 3.24 -15.90
CA ASN A 184 11.51 2.89 -15.81
C ASN A 184 12.02 1.92 -16.89
N GLU A 185 11.13 1.26 -17.64
CA GLU A 185 11.48 0.34 -18.73
C GLU A 185 10.60 0.58 -19.95
N LEU A 186 10.58 1.80 -20.49
CA LEU A 186 10.11 2.04 -21.85
C LEU A 186 11.18 1.54 -22.83
N ILE A 187 11.42 0.24 -22.80
CA ILE A 187 12.17 -0.44 -23.85
C ILE A 187 11.15 -0.88 -24.88
N ALA A 188 11.18 -0.24 -26.04
CA ALA A 188 10.38 -0.67 -27.18
C ALA A 188 10.79 -2.06 -27.65
N CYS A 189 9.94 -2.73 -28.43
CA CYS A 189 10.27 -4.00 -29.08
C CYS A 189 11.56 -3.95 -29.92
N CYS A 190 12.06 -2.75 -30.25
CA CYS A 190 13.34 -2.53 -30.93
C CYS A 190 14.55 -2.55 -29.98
N GLY A 191 14.36 -2.74 -28.65
CA GLY A 191 15.45 -2.80 -27.67
C GLY A 191 16.04 -1.44 -27.27
N LEU A 192 15.46 -0.31 -27.72
CA LEU A 192 15.92 1.04 -27.40
C LEU A 192 15.18 1.59 -26.20
N ASN A 193 15.90 2.37 -25.36
CA ASN A 193 15.29 3.12 -24.27
C ASN A 193 14.40 4.24 -24.83
N CYS A 194 13.10 4.09 -24.64
CA CYS A 194 12.11 5.04 -25.15
C CYS A 194 12.16 6.42 -24.50
N GLU A 195 12.77 6.59 -23.32
CA GLU A 195 12.94 7.90 -22.68
C GLU A 195 13.84 8.82 -23.49
N LYS A 196 14.81 8.24 -24.20
CA LYS A 196 15.81 8.95 -25.02
C LYS A 196 15.57 8.75 -26.51
N CYS A 197 14.45 8.17 -26.89
CA CYS A 197 14.13 7.89 -28.29
C CYS A 197 13.59 9.14 -28.99
N ASP A 198 14.29 9.60 -30.01
CA ASP A 198 13.90 10.78 -30.79
C ASP A 198 12.50 10.67 -31.39
N ALA A 199 12.08 9.49 -31.84
CA ALA A 199 10.74 9.27 -32.37
C ALA A 199 9.65 9.52 -31.32
N ARG A 200 9.83 9.02 -30.10
CA ARG A 200 8.90 9.28 -28.98
C ARG A 200 8.91 10.75 -28.56
N MET A 201 10.08 11.35 -28.47
CA MET A 201 10.22 12.76 -28.10
C MET A 201 9.57 13.67 -29.14
N ALA A 202 9.71 13.38 -30.42
CA ALA A 202 9.04 14.08 -31.51
C ALA A 202 7.50 13.98 -31.39
N THR A 203 6.99 12.82 -31.01
CA THR A 203 5.55 12.59 -30.83
C THR A 203 4.99 13.32 -29.63
N ILE A 204 5.65 13.23 -28.46
CA ILE A 204 5.20 13.88 -27.22
C ILE A 204 5.23 15.40 -27.36
N ASN A 205 6.27 15.95 -27.97
CA ASN A 205 6.46 17.39 -28.12
C ASN A 205 5.76 17.98 -29.35
N ASN A 206 5.09 17.15 -30.14
CA ASN A 206 4.50 17.51 -31.42
C ASN A 206 5.50 18.18 -32.37
N ASP A 207 6.74 17.69 -32.41
CA ASP A 207 7.86 18.25 -33.16
C ASP A 207 7.97 17.59 -34.53
N GLU A 208 7.43 18.27 -35.58
CA GLU A 208 7.45 17.77 -36.94
C GLU A 208 8.86 17.67 -37.55
N GLU A 209 9.78 18.55 -37.20
CA GLU A 209 11.14 18.52 -37.72
C GLU A 209 11.90 17.30 -37.17
N LEU A 210 11.72 17.01 -35.87
CA LEU A 210 12.31 15.84 -35.25
C LEU A 210 11.69 14.55 -35.80
N ARG A 211 10.37 14.51 -36.09
CA ARG A 211 9.72 13.36 -36.74
C ARG A 211 10.32 13.07 -38.12
N LYS A 212 10.46 14.09 -38.97
CA LYS A 212 11.06 13.96 -40.31
C LYS A 212 12.50 13.46 -40.24
N LYS A 213 13.30 14.03 -39.32
CA LYS A 213 14.67 13.62 -39.11
C LYS A 213 14.77 12.16 -38.67
N THR A 214 13.91 11.75 -37.73
CA THR A 214 13.90 10.39 -37.21
C THR A 214 13.42 9.38 -38.24
N ALA A 215 12.37 9.70 -39.00
CA ALA A 215 11.87 8.85 -40.11
C ALA A 215 12.94 8.64 -41.16
N LYS A 216 13.64 9.69 -41.56
CA LYS A 216 14.76 9.62 -42.50
C LYS A 216 15.87 8.72 -41.98
N PHE A 217 16.31 8.91 -40.75
CA PHE A 217 17.36 8.09 -40.11
C PHE A 217 17.01 6.60 -40.10
N TRP A 218 15.78 6.29 -39.67
CA TRP A 218 15.33 4.88 -39.67
C TRP A 218 15.11 4.29 -41.08
N GLY A 219 14.67 5.11 -42.02
CA GLY A 219 14.56 4.71 -43.42
C GLY A 219 15.89 4.35 -44.02
N GLU A 220 16.92 5.17 -43.81
CA GLU A 220 18.30 4.88 -44.25
C GLU A 220 18.86 3.62 -43.60
N LEU A 221 18.64 3.45 -42.28
CA LEU A 221 19.14 2.29 -41.52
C LEU A 221 18.50 0.97 -41.97
N ASN A 222 17.23 0.98 -42.35
CA ASN A 222 16.46 -0.21 -42.72
C ASN A 222 16.30 -0.36 -44.28
N ASN A 223 16.91 0.54 -45.05
CA ASN A 223 16.80 0.58 -46.51
C ASN A 223 15.34 0.59 -47.01
N CYS A 224 14.49 1.39 -46.40
CA CYS A 224 13.07 1.57 -46.74
C CYS A 224 12.64 3.02 -46.55
N GLU A 225 11.49 3.41 -47.16
CA GLU A 225 10.84 4.70 -46.83
C GLU A 225 9.98 4.55 -45.60
N ILE A 226 10.17 5.44 -44.62
CA ILE A 226 9.35 5.55 -43.41
C ILE A 226 8.65 6.89 -43.39
N SER A 227 7.32 6.88 -43.30
CA SER A 227 6.53 8.08 -43.13
C SER A 227 6.78 8.74 -41.75
N PRO A 228 6.91 10.06 -41.68
CA PRO A 228 7.01 10.75 -40.41
C PRO A 228 5.70 10.83 -39.62
N ASP A 229 4.58 10.39 -40.20
CA ASP A 229 3.22 10.43 -39.62
C ASP A 229 2.93 9.18 -38.76
#